data_f526a381e397ce8b481d956ebb6ad777
#
_entry.id   f526a381e397ce8b481d956ebb6ad777
#
_cell.length_a   1.000
_cell.length_b   1.000
_cell.length_c   1.000
_cell.angle_alpha   90.00
_cell.angle_beta   90.00
_cell.angle_gamma   90.00
#
_symmetry.space_group_name_H-M   'P 1'
#
loop_
_entity.id
_entity.type
_entity.pdbx_description
1 polymer ?
#
loop_
_entity_poly.entity_id
_entity_poly.type
_entity_poly.pdbx_seq_one_letter_code
_entity_poly.pdbx_strand_id
1 'polypeptide(L)'
;VLNELKDKPGVSVDERMADLAVAVGRTLHPEGTALFVEPGTRLGGTLTAKLRETALEEGLTPVAPCPHLGPCPLLETRERRWCHASQLAVAPAWLADLARYAKLPKDSLSLSFMQLRPESEAAPIAKTALFPAMDPNGVVARILSEAFPVPGMGHARYACTEDGFAIIPAAGDIPSGALVACRRPASPRKDAKTGAVELLWQPEQKPQR
;
A
#
# COMPACT_ATOMS: atom_id res chain seq x y z
N VAL A 1 -10.68 10.88 6.56
CA VAL A 1 -10.22 12.29 6.55
C VAL A 1 -10.16 12.83 5.14
N LEU A 2 -9.40 12.21 4.19
CA LEU A 2 -9.30 12.70 2.81
C LEU A 2 -10.65 12.64 2.07
N ASN A 3 -11.43 11.59 2.31
CA ASN A 3 -12.77 11.41 1.75
C ASN A 3 -13.82 12.41 2.29
N GLU A 4 -13.48 13.12 3.35
CA GLU A 4 -14.34 14.15 3.97
C GLU A 4 -14.00 15.57 3.49
N LEU A 5 -12.91 15.72 2.73
CA LEU A 5 -12.59 16.99 2.10
C LEU A 5 -13.70 17.33 1.11
N LYS A 6 -14.44 18.39 1.43
CA LYS A 6 -15.61 18.82 0.63
C LYS A 6 -15.19 19.06 -0.82
N ASP A 7 -16.00 18.58 -1.74
CA ASP A 7 -15.85 18.92 -3.14
C ASP A 7 -16.04 20.44 -3.31
N LYS A 8 -15.07 21.07 -3.93
CA LYS A 8 -15.14 22.48 -4.33
C LYS A 8 -15.47 22.49 -5.83
N PRO A 9 -16.57 23.17 -6.25
CA PRO A 9 -16.88 23.28 -7.65
C PRO A 9 -15.69 23.85 -8.45
N GLY A 10 -15.32 23.19 -9.53
CA GLY A 10 -14.21 23.61 -10.40
C GLY A 10 -12.79 23.25 -9.92
N VAL A 11 -12.63 22.59 -8.75
CA VAL A 11 -11.33 22.13 -8.24
C VAL A 11 -11.24 20.62 -8.39
N SER A 12 -10.24 20.15 -9.10
CA SER A 12 -10.00 18.72 -9.29
C SER A 12 -9.53 18.03 -8.01
N VAL A 13 -9.61 16.70 -7.96
CA VAL A 13 -9.06 15.91 -6.85
C VAL A 13 -7.55 16.11 -6.74
N ASP A 14 -6.85 16.21 -7.86
CA ASP A 14 -5.40 16.37 -7.88
C ASP A 14 -4.98 17.73 -7.31
N GLU A 15 -5.67 18.82 -7.67
CA GLU A 15 -5.44 20.15 -7.09
C GLU A 15 -5.69 20.15 -5.57
N ARG A 16 -6.74 19.47 -5.10
CA ARG A 16 -7.01 19.35 -3.65
C ARG A 16 -5.93 18.57 -2.92
N MET A 17 -5.36 17.53 -3.52
CA MET A 17 -4.27 16.77 -2.91
C MET A 17 -2.98 17.57 -2.90
N ALA A 18 -2.72 18.37 -3.94
CA ALA A 18 -1.59 19.30 -3.99
C ALA A 18 -1.71 20.39 -2.90
N ASP A 19 -2.87 21.05 -2.79
CA ASP A 19 -3.12 22.02 -1.72
C ASP A 19 -2.89 21.42 -0.32
N LEU A 20 -3.33 20.19 -0.11
CA LEU A 20 -3.12 19.48 1.15
C LEU A 20 -1.64 19.17 1.39
N ALA A 21 -0.92 18.70 0.39
CA ALA A 21 0.51 18.41 0.49
C ALA A 21 1.31 19.68 0.84
N VAL A 22 1.02 20.80 0.17
CA VAL A 22 1.59 22.13 0.49
C VAL A 22 1.29 22.53 1.94
N ALA A 23 0.02 22.39 2.37
CA ALA A 23 -0.37 22.74 3.75
C ALA A 23 0.35 21.89 4.78
N VAL A 24 0.49 20.59 4.53
CA VAL A 24 1.26 19.66 5.39
C VAL A 24 2.73 20.06 5.42
N GLY A 25 3.36 20.29 4.28
CA GLY A 25 4.77 20.69 4.20
C GLY A 25 5.09 21.97 4.95
N ARG A 26 4.14 22.93 4.96
CA ARG A 26 4.30 24.21 5.68
C ARG A 26 4.08 24.09 7.20
N THR A 27 3.33 23.12 7.66
CA THR A 27 2.94 23.00 9.07
C THR A 27 3.69 21.88 9.80
N LEU A 28 4.25 20.94 9.06
CA LEU A 28 4.96 19.82 9.64
C LEU A 28 6.32 20.27 10.18
N HIS A 29 6.57 19.94 11.45
CA HIS A 29 7.91 20.14 12.04
C HIS A 29 8.97 19.36 11.24
N PRO A 30 10.22 19.84 11.09
CA PRO A 30 11.27 19.11 10.37
C PRO A 30 11.41 17.64 10.79
N GLU A 31 11.35 17.33 12.08
CA GLU A 31 11.38 15.95 12.60
C GLU A 31 9.98 15.30 12.70
N GLY A 32 8.96 16.01 12.26
CA GLY A 32 7.56 15.59 12.36
C GLY A 32 7.18 14.48 11.39
N THR A 33 6.02 13.89 11.66
CA THR A 33 5.41 12.87 10.81
C THR A 33 3.92 13.18 10.64
N ALA A 34 3.44 13.23 9.41
CA ALA A 34 2.02 13.28 9.11
C ALA A 34 1.52 11.87 8.80
N LEU A 35 0.41 11.48 9.43
CA LEU A 35 -0.25 10.19 9.19
C LEU A 35 -1.69 10.43 8.71
N PHE A 36 -2.00 9.92 7.54
CA PHE A 36 -3.35 9.86 6.95
C PHE A 36 -3.85 8.44 7.02
N VAL A 37 -5.06 8.25 7.52
CA VAL A 37 -5.73 6.96 7.59
C VAL A 37 -7.13 7.10 7.00
N GLU A 38 -7.44 6.27 6.03
CA GLU A 38 -8.70 6.24 5.31
C GLU A 38 -9.32 4.83 5.37
N PRO A 39 -10.64 4.72 5.24
CA PRO A 39 -11.23 3.41 4.97
C PRO A 39 -10.59 2.76 3.76
N GLY A 40 -10.35 1.45 3.81
CA GLY A 40 -9.74 0.65 2.74
C GLY A 40 -10.65 0.50 1.51
N THR A 41 -11.40 1.54 1.19
CA THR A 41 -12.24 1.63 0.00
C THR A 41 -11.41 2.06 -1.21
N ARG A 42 -11.97 1.83 -2.40
CA ARG A 42 -11.35 2.31 -3.64
C ARG A 42 -11.11 3.82 -3.62
N LEU A 43 -12.08 4.59 -3.13
CA LEU A 43 -11.95 6.04 -3.01
C LEU A 43 -10.81 6.42 -2.05
N GLY A 44 -10.80 5.85 -0.83
CA GLY A 44 -9.75 6.13 0.16
C GLY A 44 -8.36 5.78 -0.36
N GLY A 45 -8.19 4.60 -0.97
CA GLY A 45 -6.91 4.19 -1.54
C GLY A 45 -6.46 5.04 -2.74
N THR A 46 -7.40 5.51 -3.58
CA THR A 46 -7.08 6.41 -4.69
C THR A 46 -6.65 7.78 -4.18
N LEU A 47 -7.38 8.36 -3.22
CA LEU A 47 -7.02 9.64 -2.61
C LEU A 47 -5.66 9.59 -1.93
N THR A 48 -5.39 8.51 -1.19
CA THR A 48 -4.10 8.29 -0.54
C THR A 48 -2.96 8.18 -1.56
N ALA A 49 -3.18 7.47 -2.68
CA ALA A 49 -2.18 7.35 -3.73
C ALA A 49 -1.93 8.68 -4.45
N LYS A 50 -2.97 9.49 -4.70
CA LYS A 50 -2.82 10.84 -5.28
C LYS A 50 -2.09 11.78 -4.33
N LEU A 51 -2.43 11.77 -3.04
CA LEU A 51 -1.69 12.55 -2.03
C LEU A 51 -0.21 12.18 -2.01
N ARG A 52 0.12 10.89 -2.19
CA ARG A 52 1.51 10.45 -2.27
C ARG A 52 2.28 11.11 -3.41
N GLU A 53 1.71 11.15 -4.62
CA GLU A 53 2.39 11.76 -5.78
C GLU A 53 2.62 13.25 -5.55
N THR A 54 1.59 13.98 -5.16
CA THR A 54 1.71 15.42 -4.89
C THR A 54 2.63 15.73 -3.70
N ALA A 55 2.67 14.87 -2.69
CA ALA A 55 3.58 15.01 -1.55
C ALA A 55 5.05 14.90 -1.96
N LEU A 56 5.39 14.00 -2.88
CA LEU A 56 6.74 13.89 -3.42
C LEU A 56 7.15 15.15 -4.18
N GLU A 57 6.25 15.76 -4.94
CA GLU A 57 6.49 17.02 -5.67
C GLU A 57 6.72 18.19 -4.70
N GLU A 58 6.15 18.14 -3.50
CA GLU A 58 6.25 19.17 -2.45
C GLU A 58 7.37 18.88 -1.42
N GLY A 59 8.29 17.97 -1.71
CA GLY A 59 9.43 17.65 -0.84
C GLY A 59 9.07 16.89 0.44
N LEU A 60 7.95 16.15 0.41
CA LEU A 60 7.57 15.21 1.45
C LEU A 60 7.82 13.77 0.99
N THR A 61 8.42 12.97 1.84
CA THR A 61 8.75 11.58 1.54
C THR A 61 7.73 10.63 2.15
N PRO A 62 7.07 9.78 1.35
CA PRO A 62 6.25 8.68 1.87
C PRO A 62 7.15 7.59 2.46
N VAL A 63 7.07 7.41 3.79
CA VAL A 63 7.86 6.42 4.53
C VAL A 63 7.10 5.11 4.76
N ALA A 64 5.77 5.13 4.69
CA ALA A 64 4.89 3.96 4.72
C ALA A 64 3.54 4.30 4.04
N PRO A 65 2.87 3.32 3.42
CA PRO A 65 3.20 1.91 3.26
C PRO A 65 4.11 1.62 2.06
N CYS A 66 4.54 2.65 1.32
CA CYS A 66 5.19 2.49 0.02
C CYS A 66 6.59 1.85 0.16
N PRO A 67 6.91 0.80 -0.61
CA PRO A 67 8.24 0.20 -0.62
C PRO A 67 9.23 0.93 -1.53
N HIS A 68 8.80 1.97 -2.24
CA HIS A 68 9.58 2.73 -3.22
C HIS A 68 9.10 4.18 -3.34
N LEU A 69 9.93 5.04 -3.94
CA LEU A 69 9.61 6.45 -4.22
C LEU A 69 9.26 6.71 -5.70
N GLY A 70 9.38 5.72 -6.58
CA GLY A 70 8.95 5.83 -7.98
C GLY A 70 7.44 6.03 -8.14
N PRO A 71 6.92 6.25 -9.35
CA PRO A 71 5.49 6.45 -9.63
C PRO A 71 4.61 5.36 -9.04
N CYS A 72 3.42 5.71 -8.58
CA CYS A 72 2.49 4.74 -7.99
C CYS A 72 1.85 3.86 -9.08
N PRO A 73 2.15 2.56 -9.14
CA PRO A 73 1.65 1.69 -10.21
C PRO A 73 0.14 1.46 -10.14
N LEU A 74 -0.50 1.85 -9.04
CA LEU A 74 -1.95 1.72 -8.89
C LEU A 74 -2.73 2.90 -9.46
N LEU A 75 -2.06 4.02 -9.76
CA LEU A 75 -2.65 5.18 -10.45
C LEU A 75 -2.57 5.05 -11.96
N GLU A 76 -1.56 4.38 -12.49
CA GLU A 76 -1.32 4.23 -13.93
C GLU A 76 -2.32 3.28 -14.62
N THR A 77 -3.01 2.44 -13.87
CA THR A 77 -3.90 1.42 -14.42
C THR A 77 -5.35 1.87 -14.42
N ARG A 78 -6.05 1.70 -15.55
CA ARG A 78 -7.51 1.84 -15.66
C ARG A 78 -8.28 0.79 -14.85
N GLU A 79 -7.59 -0.15 -14.23
CA GLU A 79 -8.17 -1.26 -13.51
C GLU A 79 -8.57 -0.89 -12.07
N ARG A 80 -9.45 -1.71 -11.51
CA ARG A 80 -10.09 -1.48 -10.19
C ARG A 80 -9.16 -1.81 -9.02
N ARG A 81 -7.92 -1.36 -9.03
CA ARG A 81 -6.94 -1.61 -7.97
C ARG A 81 -6.75 -0.37 -7.12
N TRP A 82 -6.53 -0.56 -5.84
CA TRP A 82 -6.20 0.52 -4.91
C TRP A 82 -5.30 0.02 -3.78
N CYS A 83 -4.53 0.92 -3.21
CA CYS A 83 -3.67 0.63 -2.06
C CYS A 83 -4.51 0.46 -0.80
N HIS A 84 -4.44 -0.72 -0.18
CA HIS A 84 -5.06 -0.97 1.11
C HIS A 84 -4.35 -2.13 1.82
N ALA A 85 -4.56 -2.21 3.12
CA ALA A 85 -4.18 -3.37 3.94
C ALA A 85 -5.42 -3.88 4.66
N SER A 86 -5.55 -5.19 4.78
CA SER A 86 -6.63 -5.86 5.50
C SER A 86 -6.07 -6.64 6.67
N GLN A 87 -6.71 -6.52 7.82
CA GLN A 87 -6.33 -7.24 9.03
C GLN A 87 -7.57 -7.86 9.67
N LEU A 88 -7.40 -9.01 10.32
CA LEU A 88 -8.48 -9.60 11.11
C LEU A 88 -8.95 -8.62 12.17
N ALA A 89 -10.26 -8.43 12.24
CA ALA A 89 -10.88 -7.56 13.24
C ALA A 89 -11.07 -8.34 14.54
N VAL A 90 -10.42 -7.87 15.61
CA VAL A 90 -10.72 -8.33 16.97
C VAL A 90 -11.57 -7.24 17.62
N ALA A 91 -12.89 -7.35 17.46
CA ALA A 91 -13.81 -6.41 18.05
C ALA A 91 -14.06 -6.72 19.54
N PRO A 92 -14.25 -5.70 20.39
CA PRO A 92 -14.80 -5.90 21.73
C PRO A 92 -16.13 -6.66 21.67
N ALA A 93 -16.41 -7.49 22.69
CA ALA A 93 -17.59 -8.39 22.69
C ALA A 93 -18.91 -7.65 22.36
N TRP A 94 -19.12 -6.50 22.99
CA TRP A 94 -20.34 -5.69 22.75
C TRP A 94 -20.49 -5.25 21.28
N LEU A 95 -19.38 -4.91 20.62
CA LEU A 95 -19.40 -4.50 19.21
C LEU A 95 -19.61 -5.69 18.28
N ALA A 96 -19.02 -6.84 18.61
CA ALA A 96 -19.24 -8.08 17.87
C ALA A 96 -20.71 -8.53 17.98
N ASP A 97 -21.32 -8.40 19.17
CA ASP A 97 -22.73 -8.71 19.38
C ASP A 97 -23.66 -7.76 18.62
N LEU A 98 -23.36 -6.46 18.65
CA LEU A 98 -24.10 -5.46 17.88
C LEU A 98 -24.01 -5.71 16.37
N ALA A 99 -22.81 -6.00 15.87
CA ALA A 99 -22.59 -6.31 14.45
C ALA A 99 -23.37 -7.57 14.02
N ARG A 100 -23.40 -8.59 14.87
CA ARG A 100 -24.16 -9.83 14.66
C ARG A 100 -25.68 -9.54 14.66
N TYR A 101 -26.15 -8.76 15.63
CA TYR A 101 -27.55 -8.34 15.69
C TYR A 101 -27.98 -7.54 14.46
N ALA A 102 -27.12 -6.63 14.00
CA ALA A 102 -27.34 -5.82 12.79
C ALA A 102 -27.16 -6.63 11.48
N LYS A 103 -26.76 -7.91 11.55
CA LYS A 103 -26.40 -8.75 10.39
C LYS A 103 -25.30 -8.14 9.51
N LEU A 104 -24.37 -7.43 10.12
CA LEU A 104 -23.22 -6.77 9.51
C LEU A 104 -21.92 -7.25 10.18
N PRO A 105 -21.63 -8.58 10.18
CA PRO A 105 -20.41 -9.09 10.79
C PRO A 105 -19.20 -8.46 10.08
N LYS A 106 -18.21 -8.05 10.87
CA LYS A 106 -16.93 -7.53 10.37
C LYS A 106 -15.81 -8.42 10.88
N ASP A 107 -15.39 -9.34 10.05
CA ASP A 107 -14.30 -10.27 10.35
C ASP A 107 -12.93 -9.67 9.98
N SER A 108 -12.92 -8.59 9.19
CA SER A 108 -11.72 -7.88 8.80
C SER A 108 -11.92 -6.36 8.80
N LEU A 109 -10.84 -5.64 9.07
CA LEU A 109 -10.72 -4.20 8.87
C LEU A 109 -9.82 -3.94 7.68
N SER A 110 -10.30 -3.14 6.75
CA SER A 110 -9.50 -2.69 5.61
C SER A 110 -9.26 -1.18 5.74
N LEU A 111 -8.02 -0.79 5.59
CA LEU A 111 -7.61 0.61 5.65
C LEU A 111 -6.61 0.95 4.55
N SER A 112 -6.63 2.20 4.12
CA SER A 112 -5.58 2.83 3.31
C SER A 112 -4.89 3.87 4.18
N PHE A 113 -3.58 3.96 4.10
CA PHE A 113 -2.86 4.96 4.90
C PHE A 113 -1.64 5.50 4.16
N MET A 114 -1.18 6.65 4.60
CA MET A 114 0.04 7.29 4.14
C MET A 114 0.72 7.97 5.31
N GLN A 115 1.99 7.66 5.50
CA GLN A 115 2.86 8.33 6.44
C GLN A 115 3.89 9.15 5.66
N LEU A 116 3.93 10.45 5.93
CA LEU A 116 4.79 11.41 5.26
C LEU A 116 5.77 12.05 6.26
N ARG A 117 7.00 12.29 5.81
CA ARG A 117 8.01 13.07 6.53
C ARG A 117 8.65 14.09 5.60
N PRO A 118 9.24 15.19 6.11
CA PRO A 118 10.07 16.07 5.30
C PRO A 118 11.21 15.29 4.65
N GLU A 119 11.55 15.60 3.41
CA GLU A 119 12.59 14.90 2.65
C GLU A 119 13.95 14.91 3.35
N SER A 120 14.31 16.03 4.00
CA SER A 120 15.56 16.20 4.75
C SER A 120 15.76 15.18 5.88
N GLU A 121 14.66 14.65 6.43
CA GLU A 121 14.67 13.71 7.57
C GLU A 121 14.29 12.28 7.17
N ALA A 122 13.81 12.11 5.94
CA ALA A 122 13.42 10.81 5.42
C ALA A 122 14.60 10.14 4.74
N ALA A 123 15.41 9.40 5.50
CA ALA A 123 16.32 8.45 4.86
C ALA A 123 15.48 7.47 4.00
N PRO A 124 15.83 7.28 2.71
CA PRO A 124 15.22 6.21 1.92
C PRO A 124 15.33 4.91 2.71
N ILE A 125 14.21 4.17 2.82
CA ILE A 125 14.27 2.86 3.47
C ILE A 125 15.24 2.01 2.67
N ALA A 126 16.46 1.86 3.19
CA ALA A 126 17.47 1.04 2.52
C ALA A 126 16.95 -0.40 2.49
N LYS A 127 16.74 -0.96 1.31
CA LYS A 127 16.28 -2.37 1.12
C LYS A 127 17.12 -3.33 1.95
N THR A 128 18.43 -3.08 2.01
CA THR A 128 19.39 -3.86 2.81
C THR A 128 19.20 -3.73 4.32
N ALA A 129 18.64 -2.61 4.81
CA ALA A 129 18.32 -2.47 6.23
C ALA A 129 17.08 -3.30 6.61
N LEU A 130 16.10 -3.41 5.71
CA LEU A 130 14.91 -4.23 5.94
C LEU A 130 15.18 -5.73 5.72
N PHE A 131 16.00 -6.06 4.73
CA PHE A 131 16.29 -7.43 4.31
C PHE A 131 17.79 -7.59 4.00
N PRO A 132 18.63 -7.74 5.06
CA PRO A 132 20.10 -7.76 4.90
C PRO A 132 20.65 -8.85 4.00
N ALA A 133 19.95 -9.99 3.89
CA ALA A 133 20.34 -11.12 3.03
C ALA A 133 19.54 -11.19 1.72
N MET A 134 18.88 -10.09 1.32
CA MET A 134 18.17 -10.05 0.04
C MET A 134 19.17 -10.11 -1.12
N ASP A 135 18.78 -10.85 -2.18
CA ASP A 135 19.51 -10.83 -3.45
C ASP A 135 19.76 -9.38 -3.90
N PRO A 136 20.97 -9.00 -4.35
CA PRO A 136 21.25 -7.66 -4.88
C PRO A 136 20.31 -7.23 -6.01
N ASN A 137 19.81 -8.19 -6.81
CA ASN A 137 18.81 -7.97 -7.86
C ASN A 137 17.38 -8.20 -7.37
N GLY A 138 17.20 -8.37 -6.06
CA GLY A 138 15.91 -8.55 -5.43
C GLY A 138 15.07 -7.28 -5.42
N VAL A 139 13.82 -7.43 -5.09
CA VAL A 139 12.85 -6.34 -4.99
C VAL A 139 12.05 -6.48 -3.70
N VAL A 140 11.80 -5.36 -3.03
CA VAL A 140 10.89 -5.32 -1.89
C VAL A 140 9.47 -5.14 -2.39
N ALA A 141 8.57 -6.00 -1.91
CA ALA A 141 7.16 -5.98 -2.27
C ALA A 141 6.29 -5.71 -1.04
N ARG A 142 5.29 -4.84 -1.18
CA ARG A 142 4.21 -4.62 -0.21
C ARG A 142 3.01 -5.45 -0.62
N ILE A 143 2.59 -6.37 0.23
CA ILE A 143 1.38 -7.19 0.01
C ILE A 143 0.13 -6.31 0.10
N LEU A 144 -0.71 -6.35 -0.93
CA LEU A 144 -1.91 -5.51 -1.04
C LEU A 144 -3.22 -6.29 -0.86
N SER A 145 -3.23 -7.60 -1.11
CA SER A 145 -4.46 -8.39 -1.13
C SER A 145 -4.49 -9.46 -0.06
N GLU A 146 -5.68 -9.96 0.22
CA GLU A 146 -5.87 -11.28 0.80
C GLU A 146 -5.33 -12.36 -0.15
N ALA A 147 -5.10 -13.57 0.38
CA ALA A 147 -4.73 -14.71 -0.45
C ALA A 147 -5.91 -15.13 -1.33
N PHE A 148 -5.65 -15.43 -2.59
CA PHE A 148 -6.65 -15.94 -3.52
C PHE A 148 -6.11 -17.13 -4.32
N PRO A 149 -6.98 -18.07 -4.68
CA PRO A 149 -6.56 -19.23 -5.45
C PRO A 149 -6.22 -18.85 -6.91
N VAL A 150 -5.12 -19.38 -7.41
CA VAL A 150 -4.70 -19.25 -8.82
C VAL A 150 -4.47 -20.63 -9.40
N PRO A 151 -5.15 -20.99 -10.51
CA PRO A 151 -4.95 -22.29 -11.15
C PRO A 151 -3.47 -22.56 -11.47
N GLY A 152 -2.96 -23.69 -11.01
CA GLY A 152 -1.58 -24.11 -11.23
C GLY A 152 -0.50 -23.39 -10.38
N MET A 153 -0.90 -22.45 -9.49
CA MET A 153 -0.01 -21.70 -8.60
C MET A 153 -0.37 -21.84 -7.11
N GLY A 154 -1.45 -22.53 -6.77
CA GLY A 154 -1.96 -22.58 -5.40
C GLY A 154 -2.59 -21.24 -4.98
N HIS A 155 -2.20 -20.72 -3.81
CA HIS A 155 -2.63 -19.39 -3.35
C HIS A 155 -1.58 -18.34 -3.71
N ALA A 156 -2.04 -17.19 -4.19
CA ALA A 156 -1.20 -16.05 -4.51
C ALA A 156 -1.71 -14.79 -3.81
N ARG A 157 -0.88 -13.76 -3.79
CA ARG A 157 -1.23 -12.40 -3.34
C ARG A 157 -0.77 -11.38 -4.35
N TYR A 158 -1.52 -10.30 -4.48
CA TYR A 158 -1.04 -9.12 -5.20
C TYR A 158 -0.15 -8.27 -4.33
N ALA A 159 0.80 -7.60 -4.96
CA ALA A 159 1.77 -6.74 -4.29
C ALA A 159 2.11 -5.50 -5.13
N CYS A 160 2.60 -4.46 -4.42
CA CYS A 160 3.18 -3.26 -5.02
C CYS A 160 4.70 -3.30 -4.85
N THR A 161 5.43 -2.94 -5.89
CA THR A 161 6.90 -2.90 -5.94
C THR A 161 7.37 -1.68 -6.71
N GLU A 162 8.67 -1.42 -6.69
CA GLU A 162 9.30 -0.39 -7.54
C GLU A 162 9.15 -0.66 -9.05
N ASP A 163 9.02 -1.94 -9.44
CA ASP A 163 8.83 -2.35 -10.82
C ASP A 163 7.37 -2.31 -11.26
N GLY A 164 6.46 -2.00 -10.34
CA GLY A 164 5.03 -1.96 -10.62
C GLY A 164 4.20 -2.96 -9.81
N PHE A 165 3.08 -3.36 -10.40
CA PHE A 165 2.13 -4.27 -9.78
C PHE A 165 2.55 -5.72 -10.00
N ALA A 166 2.60 -6.49 -8.93
CA ALA A 166 3.11 -7.85 -8.93
C ALA A 166 2.10 -8.89 -8.40
N ILE A 167 2.31 -10.15 -8.77
CA ILE A 167 1.65 -11.32 -8.20
C ILE A 167 2.71 -12.24 -7.60
N ILE A 168 2.49 -12.69 -6.37
CA ILE A 168 3.42 -13.54 -5.63
C ILE A 168 2.72 -14.87 -5.34
N PRO A 169 3.09 -15.95 -6.06
CA PRO A 169 2.61 -17.31 -5.77
C PRO A 169 3.14 -17.81 -4.43
N ALA A 170 2.46 -18.81 -3.87
CA ALA A 170 2.79 -19.47 -2.60
C ALA A 170 2.89 -18.51 -1.38
N ALA A 171 2.25 -17.35 -1.46
CA ALA A 171 2.26 -16.31 -0.42
C ALA A 171 1.04 -16.39 0.52
N GLY A 172 0.43 -17.57 0.68
CA GLY A 172 -0.84 -17.74 1.41
C GLY A 172 -0.80 -17.28 2.86
N ASP A 173 0.32 -17.50 3.55
CA ASP A 173 0.47 -17.19 4.98
C ASP A 173 1.02 -15.79 5.26
N ILE A 174 1.36 -15.01 4.22
CA ILE A 174 1.88 -13.67 4.40
C ILE A 174 0.72 -12.71 4.66
N PRO A 175 0.73 -11.91 5.73
CA PRO A 175 -0.37 -10.98 5.99
C PRO A 175 -0.43 -9.84 4.96
N SER A 176 -1.65 -9.36 4.67
CA SER A 176 -1.84 -8.13 3.91
C SER A 176 -1.15 -6.96 4.62
N GLY A 177 -0.54 -6.07 3.86
CA GLY A 177 0.25 -4.96 4.39
C GLY A 177 1.70 -5.30 4.78
N ALA A 178 2.11 -6.58 4.74
CA ALA A 178 3.50 -6.95 5.02
C ALA A 178 4.45 -6.52 3.90
N LEU A 179 5.69 -6.21 4.25
CA LEU A 179 6.81 -6.10 3.32
C LEU A 179 7.53 -7.45 3.23
N VAL A 180 7.87 -7.86 2.04
CA VAL A 180 8.58 -9.11 1.77
C VAL A 180 9.70 -8.89 0.74
N ALA A 181 10.78 -9.65 0.90
CA ALA A 181 11.81 -9.73 -0.10
C ALA A 181 11.40 -10.72 -1.20
N CYS A 182 11.54 -10.31 -2.44
CA CYS A 182 11.25 -11.11 -3.61
C CYS A 182 12.43 -11.10 -4.58
N ARG A 183 12.47 -12.08 -5.46
CA ARG A 183 13.37 -12.12 -6.62
C ARG A 183 12.58 -12.17 -7.92
N ARG A 184 13.16 -11.65 -8.97
CA ARG A 184 12.60 -11.75 -10.31
C ARG A 184 12.89 -13.14 -10.87
N PRO A 185 11.90 -13.90 -11.36
CA PRO A 185 12.16 -15.14 -12.07
C PRO A 185 12.84 -14.85 -13.41
N ALA A 186 13.61 -15.81 -13.94
CA ALA A 186 14.28 -15.66 -15.24
C ALA A 186 13.29 -15.43 -16.39
N SER A 187 12.08 -15.98 -16.29
CA SER A 187 10.99 -15.79 -17.25
C SER A 187 9.71 -15.48 -16.50
N PRO A 188 9.47 -14.21 -16.10
CA PRO A 188 8.33 -13.83 -15.32
C PRO A 188 7.04 -14.00 -16.13
N ARG A 189 6.04 -14.62 -15.52
CA ARG A 189 4.68 -14.65 -16.08
C ARG A 189 4.00 -13.33 -15.83
N LYS A 190 3.08 -13.01 -16.71
CA LYS A 190 2.20 -11.84 -16.55
C LYS A 190 0.78 -12.31 -16.39
N ASP A 191 0.12 -11.91 -15.32
CA ASP A 191 -1.31 -12.20 -15.14
C ASP A 191 -2.11 -11.50 -16.22
N ALA A 192 -2.81 -12.30 -17.05
CA ALA A 192 -3.53 -11.80 -18.22
C ALA A 192 -4.66 -10.82 -17.84
N LYS A 193 -5.25 -10.97 -16.65
CA LYS A 193 -6.37 -10.15 -16.18
C LYS A 193 -5.92 -8.82 -15.62
N THR A 194 -4.82 -8.81 -14.88
CA THR A 194 -4.38 -7.64 -14.11
C THR A 194 -3.07 -7.05 -14.61
N GLY A 195 -2.37 -7.73 -15.50
CA GLY A 195 -1.04 -7.33 -15.93
C GLY A 195 0.04 -7.46 -14.84
N ALA A 196 -0.29 -8.00 -13.66
CA ALA A 196 0.67 -8.20 -12.59
C ALA A 196 1.80 -9.12 -13.00
N VAL A 197 3.03 -8.73 -12.70
CA VAL A 197 4.23 -9.50 -13.03
C VAL A 197 4.56 -10.46 -11.90
N GLU A 198 4.87 -11.70 -12.24
CA GLU A 198 5.21 -12.73 -11.26
C GLU A 198 6.54 -12.40 -10.57
N LEU A 199 6.53 -12.50 -9.24
CA LEU A 199 7.71 -12.45 -8.38
C LEU A 199 7.76 -13.68 -7.49
N LEU A 200 8.95 -14.13 -7.13
CA LEU A 200 9.17 -15.26 -6.23
C LEU A 200 9.54 -14.76 -4.85
N TRP A 201 8.71 -15.10 -3.85
CA TRP A 201 9.01 -14.79 -2.46
C TRP A 201 10.27 -15.51 -1.98
N GLN A 202 11.05 -14.84 -1.13
CA GLN A 202 12.21 -15.39 -0.43
C GLN A 202 11.86 -15.68 1.04
N PRO A 203 11.38 -16.88 1.37
CA PRO A 203 10.85 -17.20 2.71
C PRO A 203 11.91 -17.17 3.81
N GLU A 204 13.19 -17.27 3.47
CA GLU A 204 14.32 -17.09 4.37
C GLU A 204 14.41 -15.65 4.93
N GLN A 205 13.81 -14.69 4.26
CA GLN A 205 13.66 -13.32 4.70
C GLN A 205 12.30 -13.16 5.37
N LYS A 206 12.29 -12.96 6.70
CA LYS A 206 11.02 -12.79 7.43
C LYS A 206 10.24 -11.56 6.94
N PRO A 207 8.92 -11.68 6.75
CA PRO A 207 8.08 -10.51 6.43
C PRO A 207 8.21 -9.40 7.48
N GLN A 208 8.27 -8.15 7.03
CA GLN A 208 8.27 -6.95 7.88
C GLN A 208 6.88 -6.32 7.89
N ARG A 209 6.45 -5.76 9.01
CA ARG A 209 5.14 -5.09 9.20
C ARG A 209 5.26 -3.58 9.07
#